data_6d217b4856549d8ad97725929df32c55
#
_entry.id   6d217b4856549d8ad97725929df32c55
#
_cell.length_a   1.000
_cell.length_b   1.000
_cell.length_c   1.000
_cell.angle_alpha   90.00
_cell.angle_beta   90.00
_cell.angle_gamma   90.00
#
_symmetry.space_group_name_H-M   'P 1'
#
loop_
_entity.id
_entity.type
_entity.pdbx_description
1 polymer ?
#
loop_
_entity_poly.entity_id
_entity_poly.type
_entity_poly.pdbx_seq_one_letter_code
_entity_poly.pdbx_strand_id
1 'polypeptide(L)'
;VWYNTVLRADFNPIVIRRGANVQDCAVIHVTPAGGVEIGPGATVGHLCLVHAATVGEEALVGNSSTLLDGVKIGVRAMVAAGSLVTPGTEIPDGMLAMGSPCKVKGPLAGTAAERWVQINPTGYQALAQRHRKGVQPA
;
A
#
# COMPACT_ATOMS: atom_id res chain seq x y z
N VAL A 1 3.45 -8.63 -7.00
CA VAL A 1 2.31 -8.06 -7.72
C VAL A 1 1.32 -9.19 -7.97
N TRP A 2 0.07 -8.97 -7.61
CA TRP A 2 -1.01 -9.96 -7.67
C TRP A 2 -1.87 -9.79 -8.93
N TYR A 3 -2.92 -10.59 -9.04
CA TYR A 3 -3.68 -10.73 -10.28
C TYR A 3 -4.45 -9.47 -10.68
N ASN A 4 -4.49 -9.19 -11.97
CA ASN A 4 -5.17 -8.04 -12.57
C ASN A 4 -4.70 -6.66 -12.04
N THR A 5 -3.55 -6.60 -11.38
CA THR A 5 -2.93 -5.33 -10.99
C THR A 5 -2.38 -4.63 -12.22
N VAL A 6 -2.65 -3.33 -12.33
CA VAL A 6 -2.13 -2.48 -13.42
C VAL A 6 -1.00 -1.59 -12.89
N LEU A 7 0.16 -1.66 -13.53
CA LEU A 7 1.30 -0.78 -13.30
C LEU A 7 1.54 0.03 -14.58
N ARG A 8 1.26 1.34 -14.55
CA ARG A 8 1.42 2.20 -15.72
C ARG A 8 2.37 3.36 -15.43
N ALA A 9 3.56 3.29 -15.99
CA ALA A 9 4.70 4.20 -15.74
C ALA A 9 4.99 5.05 -16.99
N ASP A 10 4.06 5.92 -17.37
CA ASP A 10 4.18 6.72 -18.61
C ASP A 10 5.28 7.79 -18.53
N PHE A 11 5.54 8.36 -17.34
CA PHE A 11 6.40 9.53 -17.18
C PHE A 11 7.54 9.32 -16.20
N ASN A 12 7.26 8.70 -15.05
CA ASN A 12 8.19 8.47 -13.96
C ASN A 12 8.21 7.00 -13.56
N PRO A 13 9.25 6.53 -12.83
CA PRO A 13 9.33 5.13 -12.45
C PRO A 13 8.28 4.75 -11.40
N ILE A 14 7.85 3.49 -11.48
CA ILE A 14 7.19 2.77 -10.38
C ILE A 14 8.23 1.83 -9.79
N VAL A 15 8.54 2.01 -8.51
CA VAL A 15 9.51 1.19 -7.78
C VAL A 15 8.80 0.39 -6.71
N ILE A 16 8.85 -0.94 -6.81
CA ILE A 16 8.31 -1.85 -5.79
C ILE A 16 9.51 -2.56 -5.15
N ARG A 17 9.74 -2.27 -3.87
CA ARG A 17 10.90 -2.75 -3.13
C ARG A 17 10.73 -4.21 -2.68
N ARG A 18 11.83 -4.77 -2.18
CA ARG A 18 11.89 -6.18 -1.73
C ARG A 18 10.78 -6.50 -0.73
N GLY A 19 10.09 -7.61 -0.92
CA GLY A 19 9.08 -8.13 0.00
C GLY A 19 7.76 -7.35 0.02
N ALA A 20 7.66 -6.23 -0.69
CA ALA A 20 6.40 -5.51 -0.83
C ALA A 20 5.38 -6.32 -1.65
N ASN A 21 4.10 -6.07 -1.42
CA ASN A 21 3.04 -6.68 -2.20
C ASN A 21 2.01 -5.63 -2.66
N VAL A 22 1.59 -5.76 -3.91
CA VAL A 22 0.51 -4.99 -4.51
C VAL A 22 -0.56 -5.99 -4.90
N GLN A 23 -1.72 -5.89 -4.24
CA GLN A 23 -2.75 -6.92 -4.28
C GLN A 23 -3.69 -6.75 -5.49
N ASP A 24 -4.55 -7.74 -5.65
CA ASP A 24 -5.39 -7.91 -6.84
C ASP A 24 -6.19 -6.67 -7.21
N CYS A 25 -6.24 -6.39 -8.52
CA CYS A 25 -6.99 -5.28 -9.11
C CYS A 25 -6.56 -3.89 -8.63
N ALA A 26 -5.39 -3.74 -7.99
CA ALA A 26 -4.88 -2.41 -7.68
C ALA A 26 -4.37 -1.71 -8.95
N VAL A 27 -4.40 -0.39 -8.94
CA VAL A 27 -3.87 0.44 -10.02
C VAL A 27 -2.78 1.35 -9.47
N ILE A 28 -1.58 1.26 -10.05
CA ILE A 28 -0.44 2.10 -9.72
C ILE A 28 -0.13 2.97 -10.94
N HIS A 29 -0.16 4.28 -10.75
CA HIS A 29 0.07 5.22 -11.83
C HIS A 29 0.95 6.40 -11.39
N VAL A 30 1.62 6.99 -12.34
CA VAL A 30 2.56 8.11 -12.15
C VAL A 30 2.11 9.34 -12.91
N THR A 31 2.68 10.50 -12.57
CA THR A 31 2.46 11.78 -13.27
C THR A 31 3.80 12.35 -13.75
N PRO A 32 3.80 13.38 -14.61
CA PRO A 32 5.03 14.10 -14.93
C PRO A 32 5.74 14.70 -13.69
N ALA A 33 4.99 14.99 -12.63
CA ALA A 33 5.53 15.60 -11.40
C ALA A 33 6.05 14.57 -10.37
N GLY A 34 5.67 13.29 -10.48
CA GLY A 34 6.07 12.30 -9.48
C GLY A 34 5.89 10.85 -9.89
N GLY A 35 6.79 10.00 -9.40
CA GLY A 35 6.72 8.54 -9.51
C GLY A 35 5.97 7.89 -8.34
N VAL A 36 6.03 6.58 -8.30
CA VAL A 36 5.53 5.79 -7.15
C VAL A 36 6.65 4.97 -6.56
N GLU A 37 6.76 4.99 -5.25
CA GLU A 37 7.62 4.06 -4.51
C GLU A 37 6.81 3.29 -3.46
N ILE A 38 6.87 1.97 -3.53
CA ILE A 38 6.31 1.05 -2.54
C ILE A 38 7.50 0.47 -1.76
N GLY A 39 7.65 0.86 -0.51
CA GLY A 39 8.77 0.54 0.35
C GLY A 39 8.92 -0.96 0.68
N PRO A 40 10.06 -1.36 1.25
CA PRO A 40 10.29 -2.76 1.59
C PRO A 40 9.19 -3.32 2.50
N GLY A 41 8.68 -4.51 2.22
CA GLY A 41 7.64 -5.16 3.01
C GLY A 41 6.27 -4.46 3.01
N ALA A 42 6.11 -3.32 2.34
CA ALA A 42 4.86 -2.58 2.31
C ALA A 42 3.73 -3.36 1.63
N THR A 43 2.52 -3.12 2.06
CA THR A 43 1.30 -3.74 1.51
C THR A 43 0.40 -2.69 0.90
N VAL A 44 0.08 -2.84 -0.38
CA VAL A 44 -1.02 -2.14 -1.04
C VAL A 44 -2.16 -3.14 -1.21
N GLY A 45 -3.26 -2.92 -0.51
CA GLY A 45 -4.41 -3.81 -0.49
C GLY A 45 -5.15 -3.91 -1.82
N HIS A 46 -6.10 -4.83 -1.88
CA HIS A 46 -6.93 -5.05 -3.07
C HIS A 46 -7.67 -3.79 -3.52
N LEU A 47 -7.83 -3.59 -4.83
CA LEU A 47 -8.61 -2.50 -5.43
C LEU A 47 -8.11 -1.09 -5.06
N CYS A 48 -6.89 -0.93 -4.58
CA CYS A 48 -6.33 0.38 -4.27
C CYS A 48 -5.93 1.14 -5.55
N LEU A 49 -6.07 2.47 -5.50
CA LEU A 49 -5.40 3.38 -6.43
C LEU A 49 -4.23 4.06 -5.70
N VAL A 50 -3.02 3.92 -6.25
CA VAL A 50 -1.84 4.67 -5.80
C VAL A 50 -1.34 5.53 -6.94
N HIS A 51 -1.50 6.84 -6.81
CA HIS A 51 -1.23 7.80 -7.87
C HIS A 51 -0.16 8.78 -7.42
N ALA A 52 1.04 8.68 -8.04
CA ALA A 52 2.21 9.52 -7.73
C ALA A 52 2.48 9.69 -6.23
N ALA A 53 2.55 8.58 -5.49
CA ALA A 53 2.63 8.56 -4.03
C ALA A 53 3.77 7.65 -3.53
N THR A 54 4.17 7.84 -2.28
CA THR A 54 5.16 7.00 -1.60
C THR A 54 4.52 6.25 -0.45
N VAL A 55 4.76 4.94 -0.38
CA VAL A 55 4.35 4.07 0.73
C VAL A 55 5.60 3.58 1.44
N GLY A 56 5.77 3.94 2.70
CA GLY A 56 6.94 3.63 3.52
C GLY A 56 7.11 2.14 3.81
N GLU A 57 8.28 1.81 4.35
CA GLU A 57 8.63 0.43 4.73
C GLU A 57 7.58 -0.16 5.67
N GLU A 58 7.15 -1.41 5.39
CA GLU A 58 6.15 -2.16 6.15
C GLU A 58 4.81 -1.43 6.37
N ALA A 59 4.57 -0.30 5.69
CA ALA A 59 3.29 0.38 5.77
C ALA A 59 2.18 -0.42 5.08
N LEU A 60 0.92 -0.17 5.49
CA LEU A 60 -0.24 -0.85 4.94
C LEU A 60 -1.27 0.15 4.43
N VAL A 61 -1.59 0.03 3.15
CA VAL A 61 -2.72 0.71 2.52
C VAL A 61 -3.88 -0.27 2.44
N GLY A 62 -4.92 -0.03 3.22
CA GLY A 62 -6.10 -0.89 3.31
C GLY A 62 -6.89 -0.94 2.01
N ASN A 63 -7.61 -2.04 1.80
CA ASN A 63 -8.37 -2.32 0.57
C ASN A 63 -9.24 -1.13 0.11
N SER A 64 -9.35 -0.94 -1.21
CA SER A 64 -10.17 0.09 -1.85
C SER A 64 -9.83 1.52 -1.42
N SER A 65 -8.62 1.77 -0.94
CA SER A 65 -8.15 3.12 -0.65
C SER A 65 -7.60 3.81 -1.89
N THR A 66 -7.69 5.14 -1.90
CA THR A 66 -7.13 5.99 -2.94
C THR A 66 -6.09 6.92 -2.34
N LEU A 67 -4.86 6.84 -2.85
CA LEU A 67 -3.77 7.76 -2.54
C LEU A 67 -3.52 8.65 -3.76
N LEU A 68 -3.62 9.96 -3.58
CA LEU A 68 -3.43 10.94 -4.64
C LEU A 68 -2.02 11.54 -4.64
N ASP A 69 -1.78 12.45 -5.57
CA ASP A 69 -0.46 12.98 -5.90
C ASP A 69 0.30 13.55 -4.69
N GLY A 70 1.56 13.16 -4.56
CA GLY A 70 2.44 13.63 -3.50
C GLY A 70 2.14 13.10 -2.10
N VAL A 71 1.22 12.13 -1.96
CA VAL A 71 0.95 11.47 -0.67
C VAL A 71 2.19 10.70 -0.22
N LYS A 72 2.48 10.81 1.10
CA LYS A 72 3.52 10.03 1.77
C LYS A 72 2.93 9.27 2.95
N ILE A 73 3.05 7.97 2.91
CA ILE A 73 2.69 7.10 4.03
C ILE A 73 3.97 6.69 4.75
N GLY A 74 4.07 7.02 6.04
CA GLY A 74 5.24 6.74 6.86
C GLY A 74 5.49 5.25 7.10
N VAL A 75 6.67 4.96 7.66
CA VAL A 75 7.10 3.60 8.00
C VAL A 75 6.11 2.98 9.00
N ARG A 76 5.66 1.76 8.75
CA ARG A 76 4.69 1.02 9.59
C ARG A 76 3.40 1.79 9.88
N ALA A 77 3.09 2.81 9.10
CA ALA A 77 1.79 3.48 9.19
C ALA A 77 0.71 2.66 8.49
N MET A 78 -0.54 2.91 8.85
CA MET A 78 -1.68 2.25 8.23
C MET A 78 -2.72 3.26 7.77
N VAL A 79 -3.14 3.11 6.52
CA VAL A 79 -4.36 3.72 5.98
C VAL A 79 -5.46 2.67 6.02
N ALA A 80 -6.53 2.92 6.73
CA ALA A 80 -7.66 1.98 6.82
C ALA A 80 -8.39 1.87 5.47
N ALA A 81 -9.03 0.72 5.25
CA ALA A 81 -9.74 0.43 4.00
C ALA A 81 -10.78 1.51 3.65
N GLY A 82 -10.97 1.75 2.34
CA GLY A 82 -11.92 2.72 1.81
C GLY A 82 -11.57 4.19 2.06
N SER A 83 -10.33 4.49 2.42
CA SER A 83 -9.90 5.87 2.68
C SER A 83 -9.53 6.63 1.41
N LEU A 84 -9.82 7.94 1.39
CA LEU A 84 -9.34 8.87 0.36
C LEU A 84 -8.25 9.78 0.96
N VAL A 85 -7.00 9.52 0.59
CA VAL A 85 -5.86 10.35 1.00
C VAL A 85 -5.63 11.42 -0.05
N THR A 86 -5.92 12.65 0.32
CA THR A 86 -5.89 13.82 -0.59
C THR A 86 -4.45 14.23 -0.94
N PRO A 87 -4.24 14.95 -2.06
CA PRO A 87 -2.90 15.31 -2.52
C PRO A 87 -2.04 15.96 -1.44
N GLY A 88 -0.75 15.63 -1.44
CA GLY A 88 0.24 16.20 -0.52
C GLY A 88 0.09 15.80 0.95
N THR A 89 -0.84 14.91 1.28
CA THR A 89 -1.02 14.45 2.66
C THR A 89 0.14 13.57 3.10
N GLU A 90 0.68 13.85 4.28
CA GLU A 90 1.69 13.01 4.93
C GLU A 90 1.10 12.33 6.16
N ILE A 91 1.20 11.00 6.19
CA ILE A 91 0.82 10.18 7.35
C ILE A 91 2.14 9.81 8.05
N PRO A 92 2.39 10.25 9.29
CA PRO A 92 3.64 9.98 9.98
C PRO A 92 3.85 8.48 10.28
N ASP A 93 5.10 8.13 10.59
CA ASP A 93 5.48 6.76 10.95
C ASP A 93 4.62 6.21 12.10
N GLY A 94 4.23 4.95 12.00
CA GLY A 94 3.48 4.24 13.03
C GLY A 94 2.08 4.80 13.33
N MET A 95 1.53 5.64 12.48
CA MET A 95 0.19 6.20 12.67
C MET A 95 -0.90 5.44 11.94
N LEU A 96 -2.09 5.43 12.53
CA LEU A 96 -3.33 5.01 11.89
C LEU A 96 -4.05 6.23 11.33
N ALA A 97 -4.42 6.15 10.04
CA ALA A 97 -5.21 7.17 9.37
C ALA A 97 -6.43 6.53 8.68
N MET A 98 -7.55 7.24 8.62
CA MET A 98 -8.77 6.73 7.99
C MET A 98 -9.73 7.84 7.57
N GLY A 99 -10.62 7.50 6.66
CA GLY A 99 -11.77 8.32 6.26
C GLY A 99 -11.67 8.91 4.85
N SER A 100 -12.72 9.60 4.45
CA SER A 100 -12.82 10.32 3.17
C SER A 100 -13.37 11.73 3.44
N PRO A 101 -12.51 12.77 3.49
CA PRO A 101 -11.06 12.73 3.36
C PRO A 101 -10.36 12.05 4.55
N CYS A 102 -9.23 11.41 4.28
CA CYS A 102 -8.44 10.69 5.28
C CYS A 102 -7.82 11.64 6.31
N LYS A 103 -7.85 11.24 7.59
CA LYS A 103 -7.23 11.96 8.70
C LYS A 103 -6.48 11.01 9.61
N VAL A 104 -5.34 11.47 10.13
CA VAL A 104 -4.61 10.76 11.19
C VAL A 104 -5.50 10.67 12.43
N LYS A 105 -5.60 9.48 13.01
CA LYS A 105 -6.41 9.19 14.21
C LYS A 105 -5.57 9.06 15.47
N GLY A 106 -4.32 8.64 15.33
CA GLY A 106 -3.40 8.45 16.44
C GLY A 106 -2.40 7.33 16.16
N PRO A 107 -1.63 6.92 17.16
CA PRO A 107 -0.71 5.80 17.04
C PRO A 107 -1.44 4.51 16.64
N LEU A 108 -0.82 3.75 15.74
CA LEU A 108 -1.31 2.42 15.36
C LEU A 108 -1.09 1.40 16.49
N ALA A 109 0.00 1.59 17.23
CA ALA A 109 0.37 0.71 18.33
C ALA A 109 -0.75 0.58 19.37
N GLY A 110 -1.02 -0.65 19.79
CA GLY A 110 -2.08 -0.98 20.74
C GLY A 110 -3.49 -1.05 20.13
N THR A 111 -3.65 -0.77 18.84
CA THR A 111 -4.94 -0.95 18.15
C THR A 111 -5.09 -2.38 17.60
N ALA A 112 -6.32 -2.82 17.39
CA ALA A 112 -6.57 -4.11 16.72
C ALA A 112 -6.02 -4.14 15.27
N ALA A 113 -5.81 -2.98 14.67
CA ALA A 113 -5.30 -2.84 13.31
C ALA A 113 -3.78 -3.09 13.20
N GLU A 114 -3.03 -2.91 14.28
CA GLU A 114 -1.58 -3.11 14.33
C GLU A 114 -1.17 -4.51 13.85
N ARG A 115 -1.96 -5.52 14.21
CA ARG A 115 -1.71 -6.90 13.78
C ARG A 115 -1.55 -7.05 12.27
N TRP A 116 -2.33 -6.31 11.48
CA TRP A 116 -2.28 -6.43 10.02
C TRP A 116 -0.97 -5.91 9.44
N VAL A 117 -0.44 -4.82 9.98
CA VAL A 117 0.87 -4.28 9.59
C VAL A 117 1.98 -5.27 9.93
N GLN A 118 1.88 -5.94 11.09
CA GLN A 118 2.87 -6.91 11.52
C GLN A 118 2.89 -8.20 10.70
N ILE A 119 1.72 -8.75 10.32
CA ILE A 119 1.65 -10.08 9.69
C ILE A 119 1.66 -10.05 8.17
N ASN A 120 1.17 -8.98 7.53
CA ASN A 120 1.01 -8.93 6.08
C ASN A 120 2.34 -9.12 5.32
N PRO A 121 3.46 -8.47 5.69
CA PRO A 121 4.70 -8.62 4.94
C PRO A 121 5.12 -10.08 4.77
N THR A 122 5.19 -10.81 5.87
CA THR A 122 5.62 -12.22 5.85
C THR A 122 4.56 -13.16 5.29
N GLY A 123 3.28 -12.90 5.60
CA GLY A 123 2.15 -13.67 5.10
C GLY A 123 2.06 -13.66 3.58
N TYR A 124 2.13 -12.47 2.97
CA TYR A 124 2.07 -12.36 1.51
C TYR A 124 3.32 -12.87 0.81
N GLN A 125 4.49 -12.80 1.44
CA GLN A 125 5.70 -13.43 0.90
C GLN A 125 5.57 -14.95 0.87
N ALA A 126 5.06 -15.56 1.94
CA ALA A 126 4.80 -17.00 1.99
C ALA A 126 3.74 -17.42 0.96
N LEU A 127 2.67 -16.63 0.84
CA LEU A 127 1.61 -16.87 -0.13
C LEU A 127 2.13 -16.77 -1.58
N ALA A 128 2.99 -15.80 -1.87
CA ALA A 128 3.62 -15.66 -3.19
C ALA A 128 4.47 -16.87 -3.56
N GLN A 129 5.20 -17.45 -2.60
CA GLN A 129 5.96 -18.68 -2.84
C GLN A 129 5.04 -19.89 -3.14
N ARG A 130 3.89 -19.98 -2.46
CA ARG A 130 2.88 -20.99 -2.75
C ARG A 130 2.33 -20.84 -4.18
N HIS A 131 1.95 -19.64 -4.58
CA HIS A 131 1.43 -19.36 -5.93
C HIS A 131 2.48 -19.63 -7.02
N ARG A 132 3.77 -19.36 -6.74
CA ARG A 132 4.87 -19.67 -7.67
C ARG A 132 5.02 -21.17 -7.97
N LYS A 133 4.66 -22.02 -7.01
CA LYS A 133 4.67 -23.49 -7.18
C LYS A 133 3.44 -24.05 -7.90
N GLY A 134 2.48 -23.19 -8.19
CA GLY A 134 1.18 -23.53 -8.75
C GLY A 134 0.11 -23.69 -7.67
N VAL A 135 -1.08 -23.13 -7.95
CA VAL A 135 -2.25 -23.31 -7.09
C VAL A 135 -2.82 -24.70 -7.37
N GLN A 136 -2.80 -25.58 -6.36
CA GLN A 136 -3.42 -26.90 -6.46
C GLN A 136 -4.92 -26.76 -6.16
N PRO A 137 -5.80 -27.53 -6.83
CA PRO A 137 -7.20 -27.65 -6.42
C PRO A 137 -7.27 -28.08 -4.95
N ALA A 138 -8.30 -27.62 -4.27
CA ALA A 138 -8.59 -28.02 -2.89
C ALA A 138 -9.04 -29.50 -2.85
#